data_c570e8c1e713768dda635997f258454d
#
_entry.id   c570e8c1e713768dda635997f258454d
#
_cell.length_a   1.000
_cell.length_b   1.000
_cell.length_c   1.000
_cell.angle_alpha   90.00
_cell.angle_beta   90.00
_cell.angle_gamma   90.00
#
_symmetry.space_group_name_H-M   'P 1'
#
loop_
_entity.id
_entity.type
_entity.pdbx_description
1 polymer ?
#
loop_
_entity_poly.entity_id
_entity_poly.type
_entity_poly.pdbx_seq_one_letter_code
_entity_poly.pdbx_strand_id
1 'polypeptide(L)'
;MKKISINSTCPCGSGDKYKKCCQKFHKGALVSNPLLLMKSRYSAYAMGNAKYIIDTTHSNSSEFMQDKRGWKNSILEFCKNTQFKSLEILEYIPPKDNIAYVTFKASFENNSMIEKSRFLFENDRWLYENGVFVD
;
A
#
# COMPACT_ATOMS: atom_id res chain seq x y z
N MET A 1 10.34 -6.87 12.80
CA MET A 1 9.81 -5.68 12.09
C MET A 1 10.46 -4.44 12.64
N LYS A 2 10.96 -3.59 11.76
CA LYS A 2 11.65 -2.36 12.15
C LYS A 2 10.63 -1.30 12.56
N LYS A 3 10.81 -0.70 13.73
CA LYS A 3 9.94 0.37 14.20
C LYS A 3 10.28 1.68 13.50
N ILE A 4 9.27 2.34 12.95
CA ILE A 4 9.44 3.60 12.22
C ILE A 4 8.85 4.73 13.04
N SER A 5 9.67 5.75 13.32
CA SER A 5 9.25 6.94 14.06
C SER A 5 8.51 7.91 13.13
N ILE A 6 7.65 8.75 13.70
CA ILE A 6 6.95 9.79 12.92
C ILE A 6 7.94 10.80 12.33
N ASN A 7 9.14 10.91 12.92
CA ASN A 7 10.19 11.81 12.42
C ASN A 7 11.13 11.14 11.42
N SER A 8 10.97 9.84 11.20
CA SER A 8 11.78 9.13 10.20
C SER A 8 11.30 9.45 8.80
N THR A 9 12.18 9.27 7.81
CA THR A 9 11.82 9.37 6.40
C THR A 9 10.71 8.36 6.11
N CYS A 10 9.69 8.78 5.37
CA CYS A 10 8.57 7.91 5.05
C CYS A 10 9.03 6.70 4.22
N PRO A 11 8.58 5.48 4.56
CA PRO A 11 8.95 4.28 3.80
C PRO A 11 8.58 4.34 2.32
N CYS A 12 7.61 5.19 1.94
CA CYS A 12 7.15 5.26 0.54
C CYS A 12 8.18 5.84 -0.42
N GLY A 13 9.29 6.38 0.08
CA GLY A 13 10.36 6.90 -0.76
C GLY A 13 10.18 8.34 -1.22
N SER A 14 9.22 9.07 -0.64
CA SER A 14 8.98 10.47 -1.01
C SER A 14 10.12 11.41 -0.64
N GLY A 15 10.95 11.04 0.33
CA GLY A 15 11.98 11.92 0.88
C GLY A 15 11.51 12.74 2.06
N ASP A 16 10.20 12.82 2.28
CA ASP A 16 9.62 13.57 3.40
C ASP A 16 9.56 12.72 4.65
N LYS A 17 9.46 13.37 5.81
CA LYS A 17 9.22 12.66 7.07
C LYS A 17 7.84 12.03 7.03
N TYR A 18 7.69 10.88 7.66
CA TYR A 18 6.42 10.17 7.71
C TYR A 18 5.28 11.07 8.19
N LYS A 19 5.50 11.86 9.23
CA LYS A 19 4.47 12.75 9.78
C LYS A 19 3.99 13.80 8.80
N LYS A 20 4.75 14.07 7.73
CA LYS A 20 4.39 15.03 6.68
C LYS A 20 4.06 14.34 5.35
N CYS A 21 3.91 13.03 5.35
CA CYS A 21 3.69 12.25 4.14
C CYS A 21 2.51 11.29 4.34
N CYS A 22 2.76 10.00 4.53
CA CYS A 22 1.68 9.01 4.58
C CYS A 22 0.87 9.02 5.88
N GLN A 23 1.36 9.66 6.95
CA GLN A 23 0.66 9.63 8.23
C GLN A 23 -0.77 10.15 8.15
N LYS A 24 -1.01 11.22 7.40
CA LYS A 24 -2.36 11.80 7.29
C LYS A 24 -3.36 10.80 6.69
N PHE A 25 -2.91 10.01 5.72
CA PHE A 25 -3.76 8.98 5.12
C PHE A 25 -4.03 7.84 6.10
N HIS A 26 -3.00 7.43 6.84
CA HIS A 26 -3.15 6.39 7.87
C HIS A 26 -4.08 6.84 9.00
N LYS A 27 -4.23 8.14 9.20
CA LYS A 27 -5.15 8.70 10.20
C LYS A 27 -6.54 9.01 9.66
N GLY A 28 -6.81 8.71 8.39
CA GLY A 28 -8.16 8.80 7.84
C GLY A 28 -8.37 9.77 6.70
N ALA A 29 -7.37 10.59 6.34
CA ALA A 29 -7.53 11.46 5.18
C ALA A 29 -7.62 10.62 3.91
N LEU A 30 -8.52 11.01 3.00
CA LEU A 30 -8.67 10.31 1.73
C LEU A 30 -7.55 10.71 0.77
N VAL A 31 -7.02 9.72 0.05
CA VAL A 31 -6.04 10.01 -1.01
C VAL A 31 -6.76 10.65 -2.21
N SER A 32 -6.09 11.58 -2.88
CA SER A 32 -6.66 12.25 -4.04
C SER A 32 -6.46 11.47 -5.34
N ASN A 33 -5.56 10.48 -5.36
CA ASN A 33 -5.31 9.68 -6.56
C ASN A 33 -4.76 8.30 -6.17
N PRO A 34 -4.81 7.33 -7.10
CA PRO A 34 -4.36 5.96 -6.80
C PRO A 34 -2.86 5.83 -6.55
N LEU A 35 -2.06 6.75 -7.10
CA LEU A 35 -0.61 6.69 -6.85
C LEU A 35 -0.31 6.94 -5.38
N LEU A 36 -0.99 7.90 -4.76
CA LEU A 36 -0.87 8.14 -3.33
C LEU A 36 -1.40 6.95 -2.51
N LEU A 37 -2.46 6.29 -3.00
CA LEU A 37 -2.96 5.09 -2.33
C LEU A 37 -1.91 3.98 -2.33
N MET A 38 -1.29 3.74 -3.48
CA MET A 38 -0.25 2.72 -3.60
C MET A 38 0.90 3.01 -2.62
N LYS A 39 1.37 4.26 -2.60
CA LYS A 39 2.48 4.67 -1.72
C LYS A 39 2.11 4.53 -0.25
N SER A 40 0.91 4.97 0.13
CA SER A 40 0.48 4.90 1.52
C SER A 40 0.22 3.46 1.99
N ARG A 41 -0.20 2.57 1.08
CA ARG A 41 -0.33 1.15 1.39
C ARG A 41 1.04 0.51 1.59
N TYR A 42 2.02 0.86 0.75
CA TYR A 42 3.38 0.36 0.92
C TYR A 42 3.94 0.75 2.31
N SER A 43 3.82 2.02 2.68
CA SER A 43 4.30 2.44 3.99
C SER A 43 3.52 1.79 5.13
N ALA A 44 2.23 1.50 4.94
CA ALA A 44 1.43 0.77 5.91
C ALA A 44 1.98 -0.65 6.13
N TYR A 45 2.33 -1.35 5.05
CA TYR A 45 2.97 -2.66 5.17
C TYR A 45 4.32 -2.56 5.89
N ALA A 46 5.14 -1.58 5.52
CA ALA A 46 6.45 -1.41 6.14
C ALA A 46 6.36 -1.12 7.64
N MET A 47 5.26 -0.49 8.07
CA MET A 47 5.05 -0.11 9.46
C MET A 47 4.18 -1.11 10.24
N GLY A 48 3.63 -2.11 9.58
CA GLY A 48 2.73 -3.06 10.22
C GLY A 48 1.35 -2.50 10.51
N ASN A 49 0.88 -1.54 9.70
CA ASN A 49 -0.45 -0.93 9.85
C ASN A 49 -1.50 -1.75 9.08
N ALA A 50 -1.92 -2.86 9.69
CA ALA A 50 -2.88 -3.76 9.05
C ALA A 50 -4.24 -3.10 8.84
N LYS A 51 -4.66 -2.21 9.74
CA LYS A 51 -5.95 -1.55 9.63
C LYS A 51 -6.06 -0.77 8.32
N TYR A 52 -5.03 -0.02 7.95
CA TYR A 52 -5.05 0.75 6.71
C TYR A 52 -5.14 -0.14 5.48
N ILE A 53 -4.43 -1.26 5.48
CA ILE A 53 -4.48 -2.23 4.39
C ILE A 53 -5.91 -2.77 4.23
N ILE A 54 -6.53 -3.18 5.34
CA ILE A 54 -7.89 -3.72 5.33
C ILE A 54 -8.88 -2.65 4.85
N ASP A 55 -8.78 -1.43 5.40
CA ASP A 55 -9.72 -0.35 5.09
C ASP A 55 -9.63 0.12 3.63
N THR A 56 -8.51 -0.10 2.96
CA THR A 56 -8.29 0.36 1.59
C THR A 56 -8.34 -0.75 0.55
N THR A 57 -8.74 -1.96 0.93
CA THR A 57 -8.89 -3.09 0.02
C THR A 57 -10.35 -3.24 -0.38
N HIS A 58 -10.60 -3.28 -1.70
CA HIS A 58 -11.95 -3.45 -2.25
C HIS A 58 -12.46 -4.87 -1.97
N SER A 59 -13.77 -4.99 -1.75
CA SER A 59 -14.38 -6.29 -1.46
C SER A 59 -14.26 -7.30 -2.60
N ASN A 60 -13.99 -6.84 -3.82
CA ASN A 60 -13.76 -7.71 -4.97
C ASN A 60 -12.34 -8.28 -5.01
N SER A 61 -11.44 -7.80 -4.15
CA SER A 61 -10.05 -8.26 -4.14
C SER A 61 -9.99 -9.74 -3.74
N SER A 62 -9.10 -10.48 -4.39
CA SER A 62 -8.82 -11.87 -3.99
C SER A 62 -8.20 -11.93 -2.59
N GLU A 63 -7.66 -10.81 -2.11
CA GLU A 63 -7.06 -10.72 -0.77
C GLU A 63 -8.07 -10.39 0.31
N PHE A 64 -9.28 -9.97 -0.08
CA PHE A 64 -10.32 -9.61 0.88
C PHE A 64 -10.79 -10.82 1.68
N MET A 65 -10.83 -10.69 3.00
CA MET A 65 -11.29 -11.75 3.90
C MET A 65 -12.46 -11.26 4.75
N GLN A 66 -13.48 -12.09 4.90
CA GLN A 66 -14.62 -11.78 5.78
C GLN A 66 -14.19 -11.76 7.24
N ASP A 67 -13.32 -12.69 7.63
CA ASP A 67 -12.76 -12.73 8.98
C ASP A 67 -11.67 -11.66 9.10
N LYS A 68 -12.05 -10.50 9.61
CA LYS A 68 -11.14 -9.36 9.74
C LYS A 68 -9.99 -9.63 10.70
N ARG A 69 -10.24 -10.41 11.74
CA ARG A 69 -9.20 -10.77 12.71
C ARG A 69 -8.13 -11.66 12.10
N GLY A 70 -8.57 -12.70 11.37
CA GLY A 70 -7.65 -13.58 10.66
C GLY A 70 -6.87 -12.83 9.58
N TRP A 71 -7.55 -11.93 8.88
CA TRP A 71 -6.91 -11.08 7.86
C TRP A 71 -5.84 -10.20 8.48
N LYS A 72 -6.16 -9.51 9.58
CA LYS A 72 -5.20 -8.69 10.30
C LYS A 72 -3.97 -9.51 10.72
N ASN A 73 -4.19 -10.70 11.28
CA ASN A 73 -3.10 -11.57 11.72
C ASN A 73 -2.22 -11.99 10.54
N SER A 74 -2.82 -12.30 9.40
CA SER A 74 -2.09 -12.66 8.17
C SER A 74 -1.22 -11.50 7.68
N ILE A 75 -1.76 -10.28 7.67
CA ILE A 75 -1.00 -9.09 7.27
C ILE A 75 0.16 -8.84 8.22
N LEU A 76 -0.08 -8.93 9.53
CA LEU A 76 0.97 -8.69 10.52
C LEU A 76 2.08 -9.73 10.44
N GLU A 77 1.75 -10.98 10.15
CA GLU A 77 2.75 -12.02 9.97
C GLU A 77 3.62 -11.74 8.74
N PHE A 78 2.99 -11.34 7.62
CA PHE A 78 3.73 -10.94 6.43
C PHE A 78 4.68 -9.78 6.74
N CYS A 79 4.19 -8.75 7.43
CA CYS A 79 5.00 -7.59 7.79
C CYS A 79 6.18 -7.96 8.70
N LYS A 80 5.93 -8.84 9.66
CA LYS A 80 6.96 -9.29 10.60
C LYS A 80 8.09 -10.05 9.90
N ASN A 81 7.75 -10.82 8.87
CA ASN A 81 8.70 -11.69 8.17
C ASN A 81 9.31 -11.03 6.94
N THR A 82 9.03 -9.75 6.69
CA THR A 82 9.49 -9.06 5.50
C THR A 82 10.29 -7.82 5.89
N GLN A 83 11.48 -7.68 5.33
CA GLN A 83 12.28 -6.47 5.51
C GLN A 83 12.18 -5.60 4.26
N PHE A 84 11.41 -4.52 4.38
CA PHE A 84 11.16 -3.58 3.28
C PHE A 84 12.36 -2.67 3.11
N LYS A 85 12.86 -2.53 1.89
CA LYS A 85 14.03 -1.69 1.58
C LYS A 85 13.66 -0.46 0.79
N SER A 86 12.97 -0.62 -0.33
CA SER A 86 12.65 0.51 -1.20
C SER A 86 11.46 0.25 -2.08
N LEU A 87 10.89 1.35 -2.58
CA LEU A 87 9.78 1.34 -3.50
C LEU A 87 10.15 2.20 -4.71
N GLU A 88 9.95 1.66 -5.90
CA GLU A 88 10.14 2.40 -7.15
C GLU A 88 8.89 2.31 -7.99
N ILE A 89 8.36 3.46 -8.42
CA ILE A 89 7.20 3.49 -9.31
C ILE A 89 7.71 3.38 -10.74
N LEU A 90 7.28 2.33 -11.46
CA LEU A 90 7.72 2.07 -12.82
C LEU A 90 6.76 2.64 -13.85
N GLU A 91 5.45 2.60 -13.58
CA GLU A 91 4.45 3.11 -14.52
C GLU A 91 3.20 3.50 -13.76
N TYR A 92 2.58 4.59 -14.18
CA TYR A 92 1.30 5.02 -13.65
C TYR A 92 0.35 5.26 -14.82
N ILE A 93 -0.75 4.50 -14.87
CA ILE A 93 -1.81 4.71 -15.84
C ILE A 93 -2.92 5.47 -15.11
N PRO A 94 -3.10 6.78 -15.46
CA PRO A 94 -4.05 7.63 -14.75
C PRO A 94 -5.49 7.14 -14.85
N PRO A 95 -6.38 7.63 -13.97
CA PRO A 95 -7.77 7.18 -13.93
C PRO A 95 -8.50 7.37 -15.25
N LYS A 96 -9.22 6.33 -15.67
CA LYS A 96 -10.16 6.35 -16.77
C LYS A 96 -11.31 5.42 -16.38
N ASP A 97 -12.54 5.94 -16.43
CA ASP A 97 -13.76 5.18 -16.06
C ASP A 97 -13.63 4.60 -14.63
N ASN A 98 -13.08 5.40 -13.71
CA ASN A 98 -12.91 5.03 -12.31
C ASN A 98 -11.94 3.87 -12.07
N ILE A 99 -11.05 3.62 -13.01
CA ILE A 99 -10.04 2.56 -12.92
C ILE A 99 -8.66 3.16 -13.20
N ALA A 100 -7.65 2.76 -12.43
CA ALA A 100 -6.28 3.16 -12.66
C ALA A 100 -5.33 2.00 -12.34
N TYR A 101 -4.10 2.11 -12.83
CA TYR A 101 -3.08 1.10 -12.60
C TYR A 101 -1.78 1.74 -12.16
N VAL A 102 -1.10 1.09 -11.23
CA VAL A 102 0.26 1.48 -10.83
C VAL A 102 1.13 0.24 -10.89
N THR A 103 2.22 0.32 -11.64
CA THR A 103 3.23 -0.74 -11.66
C THR A 103 4.42 -0.26 -10.83
N PHE A 104 4.84 -1.07 -9.89
CA PHE A 104 5.91 -0.70 -8.98
C PHE A 104 6.85 -1.87 -8.74
N LYS A 105 8.06 -1.52 -8.31
CA LYS A 105 9.04 -2.49 -7.84
C LYS A 105 9.24 -2.27 -6.35
N ALA A 106 8.98 -3.31 -5.58
CA ALA A 106 9.26 -3.32 -4.15
C ALA A 106 10.50 -4.17 -3.91
N SER A 107 11.48 -3.61 -3.23
CA SER A 107 12.72 -4.32 -2.92
C SER A 107 12.75 -4.66 -1.44
N PHE A 108 13.12 -5.91 -1.15
CA PHE A 108 13.24 -6.46 0.19
C PHE A 108 14.71 -6.82 0.45
N GLU A 109 15.02 -7.28 1.63
CA GLU A 109 16.42 -7.57 1.95
C GLU A 109 17.07 -8.56 0.99
N ASN A 110 16.36 -9.65 0.64
CA ASN A 110 16.93 -10.75 -0.15
C ASN A 110 16.37 -10.87 -1.56
N ASN A 111 15.35 -10.11 -1.92
CA ASN A 111 14.71 -10.22 -3.22
C ASN A 111 13.92 -8.97 -3.56
N SER A 112 13.29 -8.96 -4.71
CA SER A 112 12.39 -7.89 -5.13
C SER A 112 11.22 -8.49 -5.89
N MET A 113 10.15 -7.68 -6.04
CA MET A 113 9.00 -8.05 -6.86
C MET A 113 8.53 -6.84 -7.66
N ILE A 114 7.95 -7.10 -8.82
CA ILE A 114 7.28 -6.10 -9.63
C ILE A 114 5.82 -6.49 -9.72
N GLU A 115 4.94 -5.57 -9.38
CA GLU A 115 3.51 -5.81 -9.41
C GLU A 115 2.81 -4.69 -10.16
N LYS A 116 1.84 -5.06 -11.00
CA LYS A 116 0.90 -4.11 -11.60
C LYS A 116 -0.40 -4.20 -10.81
N SER A 117 -0.71 -3.14 -10.09
CA SER A 117 -1.88 -3.06 -9.22
C SER A 117 -3.01 -2.32 -9.91
N ARG A 118 -4.23 -2.81 -9.73
CA ARG A 118 -5.45 -2.19 -10.25
C ARG A 118 -6.21 -1.55 -9.11
N PHE A 119 -6.64 -0.31 -9.33
CA PHE A 119 -7.37 0.49 -8.34
C PHE A 119 -8.72 0.90 -8.89
N LEU A 120 -9.72 0.93 -8.01
CA LEU A 120 -11.07 1.35 -8.35
C LEU A 120 -11.47 2.57 -7.52
N PHE A 121 -12.21 3.51 -8.16
CA PHE A 121 -12.84 4.61 -7.45
C PHE A 121 -14.31 4.23 -7.20
N GLU A 122 -14.69 4.13 -5.93
CA GLU A 122 -16.04 3.72 -5.54
C GLU A 122 -16.37 4.35 -4.20
N ASN A 123 -17.61 4.82 -4.04
CA ASN A 123 -18.07 5.48 -2.81
C ASN A 123 -17.15 6.64 -2.41
N ASP A 124 -16.82 7.46 -3.40
CA ASP A 124 -16.01 8.67 -3.24
C ASP A 124 -14.57 8.43 -2.75
N ARG A 125 -14.03 7.21 -2.95
CA ARG A 125 -12.66 6.91 -2.53
C ARG A 125 -11.99 5.89 -3.44
N TRP A 126 -10.66 5.97 -3.51
CA TRP A 126 -9.85 4.98 -4.22
C TRP A 126 -9.61 3.76 -3.33
N LEU A 127 -9.72 2.57 -3.94
CA LEU A 127 -9.49 1.29 -3.26
C LEU A 127 -8.61 0.40 -4.12
N TYR A 128 -7.78 -0.42 -3.47
CA TYR A 128 -7.00 -1.44 -4.15
C TYR A 128 -7.90 -2.65 -4.47
N GLU A 129 -7.88 -3.10 -5.72
CA GLU A 129 -8.66 -4.27 -6.10
C GLU A 129 -7.78 -5.52 -6.21
N ASN A 130 -6.85 -5.54 -7.13
CA ASN A 130 -5.99 -6.70 -7.38
C ASN A 130 -4.65 -6.27 -7.96
N GLY A 131 -3.70 -7.19 -7.90
CA GLY A 131 -2.41 -7.01 -8.54
C GLY A 131 -1.97 -8.27 -9.26
N VAL A 132 -1.15 -8.10 -10.28
CA VAL A 132 -0.52 -9.23 -10.97
C VAL A 132 0.99 -9.00 -10.95
N PHE A 133 1.74 -10.09 -10.73
CA PHE A 133 3.19 -10.01 -10.76
C PHE A 133 3.66 -9.91 -12.21
N VAL A 134 4.69 -9.12 -12.42
CA VAL A 134 5.30 -8.87 -13.73
C VAL A 134 6.71 -9.43 -13.70
N ASP A 135 7.04 -10.21 -14.73
CA ASP A 135 8.39 -10.81 -14.85
C ASP A 135 9.41 -9.80 -15.35
#